data_1bc3ab04c9f9f65b68d1c8c040890c27
#
_entry.id   1bc3ab04c9f9f65b68d1c8c040890c27
#
_cell.length_a   1.000
_cell.length_b   1.000
_cell.length_c   1.000
_cell.angle_alpha   90.00
_cell.angle_beta   90.00
_cell.angle_gamma   90.00
#
_symmetry.space_group_name_H-M   'P 1'
#
loop_
_entity.id
_entity.type
_entity.pdbx_description
1 polymer ?
#
loop_
_entity_poly.entity_id
_entity_poly.type
_entity_poly.pdbx_seq_one_letter_code
_entity_poly.pdbx_strand_id
1 'polypeptide(L)'
;MKRKNIIWVVIAFIFCMFFDVRAIDITIDTNTKGTVDPNSYLITTSGTVEMNFDVVDLDTFYAYKLLDSFYNSTSNVITYEFTSTFKTFLASNTTYKNLTVAEYYNLTSNNLDKLASTYATYLRKNSITTDLQGDFLLSLPAGAYLLLPITTTKIYSVMVVNPVIYSDSKGNWAKTDMYFEPKVSAPSVTKSVGAVGTVTKSYGLSDTIPYYLTATFPTYPTNATNRVYIINDTLGVGLTFTSLSDITITDGDTLNNSNGTFKDSSGNTVATASISGQKLTITFNPNYVNSTAVSISYKAKLNTSAVLGTVGNLNSAVLTYSNDPYGTGTTTTSAFTTTVYTYGIELLAYDKSNTSTKLPGAYYDVYSDSGLTKKVGTITTGSDGIGILRGVAEGTYYIKNTKATTGYELATTTSMKVKITGSVAGTTEGYYKVEMPVTKSPSLPYTGGVGTIIYTIIGMIVIVSAVVGFTLYKNRDKGRGLS
;
A
#
# COMPACT_ATOMS: atom_id res chain seq x y z
N MET A 1 21.97 10.82 -26.94
CA MET A 1 22.87 10.19 -25.96
C MET A 1 22.06 9.31 -25.03
N LYS A 2 22.09 7.98 -25.25
CA LYS A 2 21.36 7.00 -24.42
C LYS A 2 22.26 6.64 -23.22
N ARG A 3 21.81 6.98 -21.99
CA ARG A 3 22.43 6.46 -20.77
C ARG A 3 21.90 5.04 -20.54
N LYS A 4 22.76 4.06 -20.65
CA LYS A 4 22.54 2.68 -20.24
C LYS A 4 22.67 2.64 -18.72
N ASN A 5 21.58 2.29 -18.02
CA ASN A 5 21.64 1.91 -16.62
C ASN A 5 22.28 0.52 -16.53
N ILE A 6 23.48 0.46 -16.02
CA ILE A 6 24.17 -0.79 -15.67
C ILE A 6 23.72 -1.13 -14.27
N ILE A 7 22.89 -2.17 -14.16
CA ILE A 7 22.55 -2.81 -12.87
C ILE A 7 23.76 -3.65 -12.50
N TRP A 8 24.50 -3.22 -11.45
CA TRP A 8 25.53 -4.03 -10.84
C TRP A 8 24.86 -5.03 -9.90
N VAL A 9 24.79 -6.30 -10.32
CA VAL A 9 24.53 -7.41 -9.40
C VAL A 9 25.85 -7.64 -8.66
N VAL A 10 25.93 -7.15 -7.43
CA VAL A 10 27.07 -7.43 -6.54
C VAL A 10 26.83 -8.83 -5.97
N ILE A 11 27.45 -9.83 -6.56
CA ILE A 11 27.67 -11.13 -5.92
C ILE A 11 28.76 -10.91 -4.89
N ALA A 12 28.38 -10.71 -3.63
CA ALA A 12 29.34 -10.64 -2.52
C ALA A 12 29.87 -12.06 -2.26
N PHE A 13 31.01 -12.38 -2.82
CA PHE A 13 31.84 -13.49 -2.36
C PHE A 13 32.37 -13.13 -0.97
N ILE A 14 32.05 -13.95 0.01
CA ILE A 14 32.69 -13.88 1.34
C ILE A 14 34.12 -14.34 1.15
N PHE A 15 35.01 -13.39 0.96
CA PHE A 15 36.43 -13.62 1.22
C PHE A 15 36.64 -13.34 2.71
N CYS A 16 36.73 -14.41 3.52
CA CYS A 16 37.52 -14.32 4.73
C CYS A 16 38.96 -14.02 4.27
N MET A 17 39.30 -12.74 4.19
CA MET A 17 40.70 -12.37 4.02
C MET A 17 41.42 -12.79 5.31
N PHE A 18 42.09 -13.94 5.26
CA PHE A 18 43.24 -14.16 6.12
C PHE A 18 44.32 -13.18 5.67
N PHE A 19 44.43 -12.05 6.36
CA PHE A 19 45.62 -11.22 6.22
C PHE A 19 46.78 -12.03 6.77
N ASP A 20 47.70 -12.36 5.89
CA ASP A 20 48.98 -12.98 6.24
C ASP A 20 49.83 -11.92 6.98
N VAL A 21 49.48 -11.65 8.24
CA VAL A 21 50.33 -10.90 9.13
C VAL A 21 51.44 -11.87 9.52
N ARG A 22 52.65 -11.64 9.06
CA ARG A 22 53.82 -12.37 9.54
C ARG A 22 53.94 -12.16 11.05
N ALA A 23 53.19 -12.99 11.76
CA ALA A 23 53.18 -13.04 13.20
C ALA A 23 54.49 -13.70 13.68
N ILE A 24 55.05 -13.15 14.69
CA ILE A 24 55.93 -13.84 15.63
C ILE A 24 55.24 -15.15 16.01
N ASP A 25 55.94 -16.29 16.00
CA ASP A 25 55.42 -17.63 16.22
C ASP A 25 54.66 -17.78 17.54
N ILE A 26 53.39 -17.34 17.52
CA ILE A 26 52.41 -17.69 18.53
C ILE A 26 51.75 -18.97 18.05
N THR A 27 52.04 -20.06 18.73
CA THR A 27 51.37 -21.32 18.41
C THR A 27 49.96 -21.28 18.96
N ILE A 28 48.96 -21.30 18.08
CA ILE A 28 47.59 -21.51 18.49
C ILE A 28 47.39 -23.04 18.63
N ASP A 29 47.32 -23.53 19.88
CA ASP A 29 47.03 -24.93 20.12
C ASP A 29 45.51 -25.15 20.13
N THR A 30 44.99 -25.59 19.00
CA THR A 30 43.59 -26.00 18.85
C THR A 30 43.32 -27.42 19.32
N ASN A 31 44.35 -28.20 19.73
CA ASN A 31 44.24 -29.59 20.07
C ASN A 31 43.97 -29.87 21.55
N THR A 32 43.97 -28.85 22.42
CA THR A 32 43.69 -29.05 23.84
C THR A 32 42.27 -29.59 24.07
N LYS A 33 42.20 -30.83 24.48
CA LYS A 33 40.96 -31.45 24.98
C LYS A 33 40.62 -30.85 26.35
N GLY A 34 40.06 -29.65 26.39
CA GLY A 34 39.24 -29.19 27.50
C GLY A 34 39.90 -28.84 28.83
N THR A 35 41.23 -28.77 28.95
CA THR A 35 41.91 -28.27 30.16
C THR A 35 42.89 -27.17 29.79
N VAL A 36 42.53 -25.94 30.16
CA VAL A 36 43.44 -24.83 30.11
C VAL A 36 44.64 -25.12 30.99
N ASP A 37 45.87 -24.93 30.48
CA ASP A 37 47.09 -25.06 31.31
C ASP A 37 46.92 -24.15 32.55
N PRO A 38 47.14 -24.67 33.76
CA PRO A 38 46.98 -23.86 34.99
C PRO A 38 47.91 -22.64 35.07
N ASN A 39 48.94 -22.56 34.23
CA ASN A 39 49.79 -21.39 34.11
C ASN A 39 49.30 -20.35 33.06
N SER A 40 48.19 -20.64 32.43
CA SER A 40 47.53 -19.73 31.48
C SER A 40 46.59 -18.77 32.19
N TYR A 41 46.51 -17.53 31.72
CA TYR A 41 45.56 -16.56 32.22
C TYR A 41 44.60 -16.09 31.12
N LEU A 42 43.37 -15.75 31.51
CA LEU A 42 42.33 -15.27 30.61
C LEU A 42 42.78 -13.91 30.01
N ILE A 43 42.71 -13.80 28.69
CA ILE A 43 42.96 -12.55 28.00
C ILE A 43 41.73 -11.65 28.13
N THR A 44 41.87 -10.54 28.86
CA THR A 44 40.82 -9.53 29.07
C THR A 44 40.99 -8.31 28.18
N THR A 45 42.11 -8.19 27.48
CA THR A 45 42.37 -7.10 26.54
C THR A 45 41.39 -7.16 25.38
N SER A 46 40.75 -6.02 25.07
CA SER A 46 39.76 -5.92 24.02
C SER A 46 40.38 -5.49 22.69
N GLY A 47 39.93 -6.14 21.61
CA GLY A 47 40.10 -5.67 20.23
C GLY A 47 38.86 -4.87 19.78
N THR A 48 39.04 -4.12 18.73
CA THR A 48 37.92 -3.37 18.11
C THR A 48 37.37 -4.15 16.93
N VAL A 49 36.03 -4.29 16.90
CA VAL A 49 35.31 -4.82 15.75
C VAL A 49 34.52 -3.66 15.15
N GLU A 50 34.86 -3.26 13.93
CA GLU A 50 34.18 -2.19 13.20
C GLU A 50 33.29 -2.81 12.10
N MET A 51 32.03 -2.42 12.10
CA MET A 51 31.07 -2.84 11.10
C MET A 51 30.86 -1.70 10.11
N ASN A 52 31.16 -1.94 8.84
CA ASN A 52 30.89 -0.99 7.77
C ASN A 52 29.45 -1.19 7.25
N PHE A 53 28.60 -0.21 7.50
CA PHE A 53 27.25 -0.17 6.95
C PHE A 53 27.21 0.82 5.79
N ASP A 54 26.72 0.37 4.63
CA ASP A 54 26.50 1.25 3.46
C ASP A 54 25.46 2.35 3.70
N VAL A 55 24.76 2.34 4.84
CA VAL A 55 23.65 3.25 5.17
C VAL A 55 23.77 3.73 6.61
N VAL A 56 23.45 4.99 6.83
CA VAL A 56 23.56 5.77 8.07
C VAL A 56 22.72 5.26 9.27
N ASP A 57 21.96 4.18 9.13
CA ASP A 57 21.18 3.59 10.21
C ASP A 57 22.05 2.65 11.06
N LEU A 58 22.42 3.13 12.24
CA LEU A 58 23.23 2.39 13.21
C LEU A 58 22.33 1.43 14.00
N ASP A 59 22.23 0.18 13.54
CA ASP A 59 21.59 -0.86 14.34
C ASP A 59 22.55 -1.31 15.46
N THR A 60 22.00 -1.61 16.63
CA THR A 60 22.76 -2.10 17.78
C THR A 60 22.79 -3.62 17.83
N PHE A 61 23.92 -4.20 18.17
CA PHE A 61 24.13 -5.66 18.23
C PHE A 61 24.52 -6.13 19.62
N TYR A 62 24.00 -7.26 20.00
CA TYR A 62 24.50 -8.05 21.10
C TYR A 62 25.64 -8.95 20.62
N ALA A 63 26.72 -9.05 21.42
CA ALA A 63 27.86 -9.92 21.17
C ALA A 63 27.84 -11.08 22.19
N TYR A 64 27.43 -12.27 21.73
CA TYR A 64 27.38 -13.48 22.56
C TYR A 64 28.69 -14.25 22.42
N LYS A 65 29.47 -14.31 23.51
CA LYS A 65 30.79 -14.95 23.50
C LYS A 65 30.67 -16.48 23.39
N LEU A 66 31.36 -17.06 22.41
CA LEU A 66 31.45 -18.49 22.14
C LEU A 66 32.68 -19.09 22.77
N LEU A 67 33.83 -18.39 22.65
CA LEU A 67 35.15 -18.85 23.10
C LEU A 67 35.83 -17.82 23.99
N ASP A 68 36.38 -18.26 25.09
CA ASP A 68 37.38 -17.55 25.89
C ASP A 68 38.78 -17.87 25.39
N SER A 69 39.67 -16.86 25.42
CA SER A 69 41.07 -16.95 25.00
C SER A 69 41.97 -16.89 26.21
N PHE A 70 42.92 -17.86 26.34
CA PHE A 70 43.84 -17.97 27.43
C PHE A 70 45.26 -17.89 26.88
N TYR A 71 46.16 -17.17 27.56
CA TYR A 71 47.54 -17.06 27.18
C TYR A 71 48.45 -17.63 28.25
N ASN A 72 49.36 -18.53 27.83
CA ASN A 72 50.44 -19.03 28.65
C ASN A 72 51.74 -18.30 28.29
N SER A 73 52.24 -17.47 29.21
CA SER A 73 53.45 -16.65 29.00
C SER A 73 54.75 -17.49 29.00
N THR A 74 54.73 -18.71 29.56
CA THR A 74 55.90 -19.60 29.62
C THR A 74 56.10 -20.33 28.30
N SER A 75 55.00 -20.82 27.69
CA SER A 75 55.05 -21.54 26.41
C SER A 75 54.79 -20.63 25.19
N ASN A 76 54.38 -19.37 25.41
CA ASN A 76 53.94 -18.45 24.38
C ASN A 76 52.81 -19.02 23.52
N VAL A 77 51.85 -19.67 24.15
CA VAL A 77 50.72 -20.32 23.48
C VAL A 77 49.42 -19.70 23.88
N ILE A 78 48.54 -19.41 22.89
CA ILE A 78 47.14 -19.08 23.13
C ILE A 78 46.28 -20.34 22.96
N THR A 79 45.48 -20.63 23.98
CA THR A 79 44.51 -21.70 23.98
C THR A 79 43.10 -21.12 24.10
N TYR A 80 42.11 -21.84 23.61
CA TYR A 80 40.71 -21.43 23.61
C TYR A 80 39.85 -22.44 24.36
N GLU A 81 38.84 -21.94 25.05
CA GLU A 81 37.85 -22.77 25.72
C GLU A 81 36.45 -22.26 25.42
N PHE A 82 35.49 -23.16 25.15
CA PHE A 82 34.10 -22.74 25.02
C PHE A 82 33.59 -22.14 26.34
N THR A 83 32.86 -21.03 26.24
CA THR A 83 32.22 -20.38 27.39
C THR A 83 31.17 -21.33 28.02
N SER A 84 30.83 -21.11 29.29
CA SER A 84 29.87 -21.93 30.02
C SER A 84 28.48 -21.95 29.32
N THR A 85 28.04 -20.80 28.82
CA THR A 85 26.74 -20.67 28.10
C THR A 85 26.79 -21.48 26.82
N PHE A 86 27.85 -21.38 26.04
CA PHE A 86 27.99 -22.13 24.80
C PHE A 86 28.13 -23.62 25.01
N LYS A 87 28.87 -24.07 26.06
CA LYS A 87 28.93 -25.48 26.49
C LYS A 87 27.54 -26.03 26.82
N THR A 88 26.71 -25.25 27.53
CA THR A 88 25.32 -25.65 27.84
C THR A 88 24.48 -25.84 26.58
N PHE A 89 24.60 -24.95 25.63
CA PHE A 89 23.97 -25.09 24.30
C PHE A 89 24.46 -26.36 23.59
N LEU A 90 25.78 -26.56 23.49
CA LEU A 90 26.36 -27.75 22.85
C LEU A 90 25.83 -29.02 23.47
N ALA A 91 25.84 -29.14 24.80
CA ALA A 91 25.34 -30.31 25.53
C ALA A 91 23.85 -30.59 25.26
N SER A 92 23.05 -29.54 25.01
CA SER A 92 21.61 -29.67 24.70
C SER A 92 21.33 -30.03 23.25
N ASN A 93 22.33 -29.96 22.35
CA ASN A 93 22.15 -30.12 20.91
C ASN A 93 22.70 -31.48 20.43
N THR A 94 21.87 -32.29 19.81
CA THR A 94 22.24 -33.64 19.35
C THR A 94 23.34 -33.64 18.27
N THR A 95 23.37 -32.58 17.44
CA THR A 95 24.36 -32.46 16.36
C THR A 95 25.72 -31.99 16.86
N TYR A 96 25.74 -31.08 17.85
CA TYR A 96 26.95 -30.38 18.28
C TYR A 96 27.48 -30.79 19.67
N LYS A 97 26.81 -31.69 20.35
CA LYS A 97 27.17 -32.09 21.74
C LYS A 97 28.62 -32.55 21.95
N ASN A 98 29.26 -33.03 20.91
CA ASN A 98 30.64 -33.53 20.95
C ASN A 98 31.63 -32.57 20.24
N LEU A 99 31.19 -31.38 19.83
CA LEU A 99 32.05 -30.43 19.13
C LEU A 99 33.22 -30.02 20.02
N THR A 100 34.43 -30.17 19.52
CA THR A 100 35.66 -29.72 20.17
C THR A 100 36.06 -28.34 19.64
N VAL A 101 36.94 -27.64 20.35
CA VAL A 101 37.48 -26.33 19.88
C VAL A 101 38.23 -26.51 18.57
N ALA A 102 39.00 -27.61 18.40
CA ALA A 102 39.70 -27.92 17.17
C ALA A 102 38.74 -28.09 15.98
N GLU A 103 37.65 -28.84 16.18
CA GLU A 103 36.62 -29.01 15.15
C GLU A 103 35.88 -27.68 14.83
N TYR A 104 35.63 -26.85 15.84
CA TYR A 104 35.04 -25.50 15.62
C TYR A 104 35.89 -24.68 14.66
N TYR A 105 37.19 -24.61 14.84
CA TYR A 105 38.11 -23.84 13.96
C TYR A 105 38.24 -24.46 12.56
N ASN A 106 37.93 -25.75 12.41
CA ASN A 106 37.93 -26.41 11.11
C ASN A 106 36.57 -26.44 10.42
N LEU A 107 35.55 -25.75 10.97
CA LEU A 107 34.26 -25.67 10.32
C LEU A 107 34.37 -24.87 9.00
N THR A 108 33.74 -25.42 7.97
CA THR A 108 33.49 -24.60 6.74
C THR A 108 32.54 -23.45 7.05
N SER A 109 32.59 -22.37 6.26
CA SER A 109 31.70 -21.23 6.42
C SER A 109 30.21 -21.66 6.53
N ASN A 110 29.75 -22.57 5.69
CA ASN A 110 28.38 -23.08 5.72
C ASN A 110 28.04 -23.82 7.02
N ASN A 111 28.98 -24.60 7.58
CA ASN A 111 28.77 -25.32 8.84
C ASN A 111 28.86 -24.38 10.05
N LEU A 112 29.69 -23.34 9.98
CA LEU A 112 29.73 -22.26 10.97
C LEU A 112 28.42 -21.48 10.99
N ASP A 113 27.89 -21.11 9.81
CA ASP A 113 26.58 -20.44 9.69
C ASP A 113 25.45 -21.29 10.27
N LYS A 114 25.47 -22.62 10.05
CA LYS A 114 24.47 -23.54 10.65
C LYS A 114 24.60 -23.60 12.17
N LEU A 115 25.80 -23.71 12.68
CA LEU A 115 26.06 -23.69 14.13
C LEU A 115 25.60 -22.39 14.76
N ALA A 116 26.00 -21.26 14.17
CA ALA A 116 25.66 -19.92 14.62
C ALA A 116 24.13 -19.67 14.60
N SER A 117 23.44 -20.06 13.52
CA SER A 117 21.98 -19.96 13.40
C SER A 117 21.25 -20.83 14.44
N THR A 118 21.75 -22.03 14.69
CA THR A 118 21.18 -22.93 15.70
C THR A 118 21.38 -22.36 17.11
N TYR A 119 22.55 -21.78 17.37
CA TYR A 119 22.81 -21.12 18.64
C TYR A 119 21.99 -19.83 18.80
N ALA A 120 21.84 -19.04 17.77
CA ALA A 120 20.96 -17.87 17.78
C ALA A 120 19.51 -18.25 18.15
N THR A 121 18.99 -19.32 17.55
CA THR A 121 17.65 -19.87 17.88
C THR A 121 17.57 -20.31 19.34
N TYR A 122 18.62 -20.96 19.84
CA TYR A 122 18.71 -21.39 21.26
C TYR A 122 18.70 -20.17 22.20
N LEU A 123 19.50 -19.14 21.92
CA LEU A 123 19.56 -17.90 22.70
C LEU A 123 18.19 -17.22 22.77
N ARG A 124 17.52 -17.07 21.64
CA ARG A 124 16.17 -16.46 21.56
C ARG A 124 15.12 -17.28 22.33
N LYS A 125 15.12 -18.59 22.12
CA LYS A 125 14.17 -19.50 22.79
C LYS A 125 14.31 -19.48 24.32
N ASN A 126 15.52 -19.37 24.85
CA ASN A 126 15.80 -19.38 26.28
C ASN A 126 15.95 -17.97 26.88
N SER A 127 15.68 -16.91 26.12
CA SER A 127 15.79 -15.51 26.56
C SER A 127 17.14 -15.17 27.18
N ILE A 128 18.23 -15.73 26.60
CA ILE A 128 19.59 -15.49 27.09
C ILE A 128 20.04 -14.12 26.58
N THR A 129 20.54 -13.28 27.47
CA THR A 129 21.01 -11.93 27.20
C THR A 129 22.52 -11.81 27.47
N THR A 130 23.12 -10.72 27.00
CA THR A 130 24.51 -10.34 27.26
C THR A 130 24.59 -8.83 27.45
N ASP A 131 25.52 -8.37 28.27
CA ASP A 131 25.80 -6.93 28.48
C ASP A 131 26.73 -6.38 27.41
N LEU A 132 27.37 -7.25 26.61
CA LEU A 132 28.22 -6.83 25.50
C LEU A 132 27.37 -6.42 24.32
N GLN A 133 27.32 -5.11 24.06
CA GLN A 133 26.55 -4.52 22.98
C GLN A 133 27.24 -3.29 22.40
N GLY A 134 26.92 -2.97 21.18
CA GLY A 134 27.37 -1.76 20.48
C GLY A 134 26.73 -1.63 19.11
N ASP A 135 26.94 -0.49 18.51
CA ASP A 135 26.52 -0.17 17.15
C ASP A 135 27.60 -0.56 16.11
N PHE A 136 28.06 0.38 15.31
CA PHE A 136 29.10 0.12 14.30
C PHE A 136 30.49 -0.20 14.91
N LEU A 137 30.71 0.05 16.18
CA LEU A 137 31.98 -0.17 16.86
C LEU A 137 31.80 -0.97 18.14
N LEU A 138 32.36 -2.18 18.16
CA LEU A 138 32.32 -3.07 19.31
C LEU A 138 33.71 -3.25 19.86
N SER A 139 33.90 -2.97 21.15
CA SER A 139 35.15 -3.31 21.88
C SER A 139 34.94 -4.65 22.60
N LEU A 140 35.52 -5.71 22.06
CA LEU A 140 35.33 -7.08 22.54
C LEU A 140 36.63 -7.68 23.07
N PRO A 141 36.63 -8.31 24.26
CA PRO A 141 37.76 -9.14 24.72
C PRO A 141 38.12 -10.21 23.71
N ALA A 142 39.36 -10.67 23.72
CA ALA A 142 39.81 -11.75 22.85
C ALA A 142 38.90 -12.98 22.97
N GLY A 143 38.50 -13.54 21.82
CA GLY A 143 37.61 -14.70 21.77
C GLY A 143 36.83 -14.79 20.49
N ALA A 144 35.84 -15.64 20.45
CA ALA A 144 34.87 -15.71 19.33
C ALA A 144 33.49 -15.26 19.80
N TYR A 145 32.77 -14.54 18.94
CA TYR A 145 31.48 -13.98 19.27
C TYR A 145 30.46 -14.19 18.14
N LEU A 146 29.22 -14.51 18.52
CA LEU A 146 28.07 -14.39 17.67
C LEU A 146 27.45 -12.99 17.85
N LEU A 147 27.30 -12.24 16.76
CA LEU A 147 26.62 -10.94 16.76
C LEU A 147 25.16 -11.11 16.32
N LEU A 148 24.24 -10.60 17.11
CA LEU A 148 22.80 -10.58 16.79
C LEU A 148 22.23 -9.18 16.97
N PRO A 149 21.38 -8.68 16.05
CA PRO A 149 20.75 -7.38 16.19
C PRO A 149 19.82 -7.35 17.42
N ILE A 150 19.74 -6.20 18.10
CA ILE A 150 18.86 -6.01 19.26
C ILE A 150 17.43 -5.77 18.78
N THR A 151 17.19 -4.70 18.05
CA THR A 151 15.91 -4.35 17.44
C THR A 151 16.20 -3.63 16.14
N THR A 152 15.61 -4.08 15.06
CA THR A 152 15.88 -3.53 13.73
C THR A 152 14.67 -3.71 12.82
N THR A 153 14.56 -2.86 11.81
CA THR A 153 13.66 -3.03 10.67
C THR A 153 14.32 -3.78 9.51
N LYS A 154 15.57 -4.18 9.66
CA LYS A 154 16.35 -4.94 8.67
C LYS A 154 16.52 -6.39 9.12
N ILE A 155 16.90 -7.25 8.21
CA ILE A 155 17.19 -8.66 8.47
C ILE A 155 18.67 -8.88 8.25
N TYR A 156 19.31 -9.41 9.28
CA TYR A 156 20.73 -9.73 9.27
C TYR A 156 20.95 -11.23 9.23
N SER A 157 21.94 -11.67 8.45
CA SER A 157 22.51 -13.00 8.60
C SER A 157 23.25 -13.10 9.92
N VAL A 158 23.42 -14.32 10.44
CA VAL A 158 24.31 -14.53 11.58
C VAL A 158 25.74 -14.06 11.24
N MET A 159 26.38 -13.46 12.19
CA MET A 159 27.75 -12.95 12.05
C MET A 159 28.58 -13.51 13.18
N VAL A 160 29.66 -14.22 12.83
CA VAL A 160 30.65 -14.70 13.80
C VAL A 160 31.92 -13.93 13.61
N VAL A 161 32.42 -13.30 14.68
CA VAL A 161 33.65 -12.53 14.71
C VAL A 161 34.63 -13.10 15.71
N ASN A 162 35.90 -13.12 15.34
CA ASN A 162 36.99 -13.60 16.18
C ASN A 162 38.02 -12.49 16.32
N PRO A 163 37.86 -11.51 17.23
CA PRO A 163 38.91 -10.54 17.51
C PRO A 163 40.16 -11.25 18.02
N VAL A 164 41.14 -11.38 17.15
CA VAL A 164 42.40 -12.03 17.46
C VAL A 164 43.35 -10.98 18.05
N ILE A 165 43.88 -11.26 19.23
CA ILE A 165 44.87 -10.44 19.86
C ILE A 165 46.18 -11.21 19.81
N TYR A 166 47.25 -10.56 19.35
CA TYR A 166 48.57 -11.13 19.37
C TYR A 166 49.49 -10.29 20.27
N SER A 167 50.49 -10.92 20.88
CA SER A 167 51.52 -10.23 21.62
C SER A 167 52.69 -9.89 20.70
N ASP A 168 53.17 -8.65 20.79
CA ASP A 168 54.46 -8.27 20.13
C ASP A 168 55.65 -8.91 20.86
N SER A 169 56.83 -8.80 20.25
CA SER A 169 58.07 -9.32 20.82
C SER A 169 58.48 -8.71 22.18
N LYS A 170 57.75 -7.67 22.66
CA LYS A 170 57.96 -7.02 23.95
C LYS A 170 56.90 -7.42 24.99
N GLY A 171 55.96 -8.34 24.63
CA GLY A 171 54.87 -8.77 25.50
C GLY A 171 53.69 -7.80 25.53
N ASN A 172 53.65 -6.81 24.62
CA ASN A 172 52.50 -5.94 24.51
C ASN A 172 51.43 -6.59 23.59
N TRP A 173 50.19 -6.53 24.00
CA TRP A 173 49.08 -6.99 23.18
C TRP A 173 48.74 -5.98 22.11
N ALA A 174 48.86 -6.35 20.86
CA ALA A 174 48.37 -5.54 19.75
C ALA A 174 46.89 -5.75 19.51
N LYS A 175 46.16 -4.67 19.28
CA LYS A 175 44.76 -4.74 18.87
C LYS A 175 44.69 -5.08 17.39
N THR A 176 43.87 -6.06 17.05
CA THR A 176 43.51 -6.27 15.66
C THR A 176 42.16 -5.61 15.44
N ASP A 177 42.11 -4.56 14.64
CA ASP A 177 40.86 -3.99 14.20
C ASP A 177 40.28 -4.90 13.11
N MET A 178 39.06 -5.36 13.31
CA MET A 178 38.35 -6.17 12.34
C MET A 178 37.31 -5.31 11.64
N TYR A 179 37.35 -5.33 10.31
CA TYR A 179 36.34 -4.66 9.47
C TYR A 179 35.52 -5.71 8.76
N PHE A 180 34.21 -5.60 8.81
CA PHE A 180 33.35 -6.45 8.02
C PHE A 180 32.05 -5.74 7.63
N GLU A 181 31.47 -6.18 6.53
CA GLU A 181 30.20 -5.67 5.99
C GLU A 181 29.09 -6.65 6.34
N PRO A 182 28.11 -6.24 7.17
CA PRO A 182 26.99 -7.12 7.51
C PRO A 182 26.12 -7.43 6.29
N LYS A 183 25.76 -8.70 6.10
CA LYS A 183 24.74 -9.07 5.11
C LYS A 183 23.37 -8.66 5.62
N VAL A 184 22.80 -7.66 4.98
CA VAL A 184 21.53 -7.05 5.36
C VAL A 184 20.51 -7.13 4.24
N SER A 185 19.25 -7.28 4.60
CA SER A 185 18.11 -7.19 3.68
C SER A 185 17.07 -6.25 4.24
N ALA A 186 16.60 -5.31 3.41
CA ALA A 186 15.56 -4.34 3.75
C ALA A 186 14.36 -4.54 2.80
N PRO A 187 13.21 -5.02 3.32
CA PRO A 187 12.01 -5.18 2.51
C PRO A 187 11.31 -3.85 2.25
N SER A 188 10.51 -3.81 1.20
CA SER A 188 9.72 -2.63 0.86
C SER A 188 8.39 -3.02 0.21
N VAL A 189 7.42 -2.10 0.24
CA VAL A 189 6.20 -2.17 -0.54
C VAL A 189 5.94 -0.83 -1.19
N THR A 190 5.58 -0.85 -2.47
CA THR A 190 5.10 0.33 -3.21
C THR A 190 3.70 0.07 -3.75
N LYS A 191 2.95 1.13 -4.00
CA LYS A 191 1.56 1.03 -4.43
C LYS A 191 1.23 2.10 -5.48
N SER A 192 0.36 1.74 -6.41
CA SER A 192 -0.11 2.65 -7.46
C SER A 192 -1.61 2.48 -7.70
N VAL A 193 -2.26 3.52 -8.23
CA VAL A 193 -3.68 3.54 -8.56
C VAL A 193 -3.88 3.97 -10.02
N GLY A 194 -4.69 3.22 -10.77
CA GLY A 194 -5.00 3.50 -12.17
C GLY A 194 -3.91 3.11 -13.16
N ALA A 195 -2.65 3.41 -12.85
CA ALA A 195 -1.48 3.01 -13.62
C ALA A 195 -0.27 2.89 -12.69
N VAL A 196 0.69 2.05 -13.05
CA VAL A 196 1.94 1.88 -12.29
C VAL A 196 2.67 3.22 -12.21
N GLY A 197 3.15 3.57 -11.01
CA GLY A 197 3.83 4.84 -10.71
C GLY A 197 2.89 6.00 -10.36
N THR A 198 1.57 5.83 -10.50
CA THR A 198 0.59 6.86 -10.15
C THR A 198 0.10 6.66 -8.71
N VAL A 199 0.18 7.70 -7.88
CA VAL A 199 -0.23 7.64 -6.47
C VAL A 199 -1.58 8.32 -6.19
N THR A 200 -2.06 9.16 -7.12
CA THR A 200 -3.34 9.87 -7.01
C THR A 200 -4.08 9.85 -8.34
N LYS A 201 -5.39 9.61 -8.32
CA LYS A 201 -6.23 9.68 -9.52
C LYS A 201 -7.70 9.88 -9.15
N SER A 202 -8.48 10.51 -10.03
CA SER A 202 -9.91 10.66 -9.84
C SER A 202 -10.71 9.57 -10.54
N TYR A 203 -11.84 9.18 -9.92
CA TYR A 203 -12.78 8.18 -10.42
C TYR A 203 -14.23 8.55 -10.08
N GLY A 204 -15.16 8.07 -10.87
CA GLY A 204 -16.60 8.12 -10.59
C GLY A 204 -17.05 6.89 -9.78
N LEU A 205 -18.26 6.96 -9.20
CA LEU A 205 -18.84 5.86 -8.40
C LEU A 205 -19.00 4.54 -9.17
N SER A 206 -19.20 4.60 -10.48
CA SER A 206 -19.36 3.39 -11.32
C SER A 206 -18.06 2.80 -11.83
N ASP A 207 -16.96 3.52 -11.66
CA ASP A 207 -15.68 3.14 -12.24
C ASP A 207 -15.05 1.97 -11.48
N THR A 208 -14.39 1.11 -12.23
CA THR A 208 -13.51 0.08 -11.64
C THR A 208 -12.10 0.66 -11.53
N ILE A 209 -11.57 0.64 -10.32
CA ILE A 209 -10.29 1.24 -9.94
C ILE A 209 -9.24 0.14 -9.86
N PRO A 210 -8.28 0.06 -10.78
CA PRO A 210 -7.18 -0.88 -10.67
C PRO A 210 -6.12 -0.34 -9.69
N TYR A 211 -5.61 -1.24 -8.86
CA TYR A 211 -4.47 -1.02 -7.95
C TYR A 211 -3.34 -1.97 -8.29
N TYR A 212 -2.12 -1.48 -8.12
CA TYR A 212 -0.89 -2.23 -8.36
C TYR A 212 0.03 -2.08 -7.17
N LEU A 213 0.55 -3.19 -6.66
CA LEU A 213 1.57 -3.22 -5.63
C LEU A 213 2.81 -3.94 -6.15
N THR A 214 3.97 -3.49 -5.70
CA THR A 214 5.21 -4.24 -5.81
C THR A 214 5.77 -4.39 -4.40
N ALA A 215 5.96 -5.63 -3.97
CA ALA A 215 6.58 -5.94 -2.69
C ALA A 215 7.97 -6.52 -2.95
N THR A 216 9.01 -5.92 -2.34
CA THR A 216 10.34 -6.51 -2.28
C THR A 216 10.45 -7.27 -0.98
N PHE A 217 10.56 -8.59 -1.06
CA PHE A 217 10.66 -9.44 0.10
C PHE A 217 12.08 -9.46 0.64
N PRO A 218 12.24 -9.65 1.95
CA PRO A 218 13.55 -9.84 2.53
C PRO A 218 14.16 -11.17 2.10
N THR A 219 15.47 -11.15 1.88
CA THR A 219 16.24 -12.38 1.75
C THR A 219 16.58 -12.91 3.13
N TYR A 220 15.97 -14.02 3.53
CA TYR A 220 16.29 -14.66 4.79
C TYR A 220 17.53 -15.56 4.68
N PRO A 221 18.31 -15.65 5.77
CA PRO A 221 19.37 -16.66 5.86
C PRO A 221 18.83 -18.07 5.64
N THR A 222 19.63 -18.96 5.06
CA THR A 222 19.22 -20.34 4.71
C THR A 222 18.67 -21.11 5.90
N ASN A 223 19.19 -20.84 7.10
CA ASN A 223 18.82 -21.53 8.34
C ASN A 223 17.81 -20.73 9.19
N ALA A 224 17.14 -19.74 8.62
CA ALA A 224 16.10 -18.98 9.31
C ALA A 224 14.92 -19.90 9.67
N THR A 225 14.51 -19.86 10.95
CA THR A 225 13.38 -20.62 11.48
C THR A 225 12.08 -19.85 11.46
N ASN A 226 12.17 -18.51 11.35
CA ASN A 226 11.03 -17.60 11.27
C ASN A 226 11.11 -16.79 9.98
N ARG A 227 10.23 -17.10 9.03
CA ARG A 227 10.11 -16.43 7.73
C ARG A 227 8.66 -16.06 7.51
N VAL A 228 8.35 -14.76 7.48
CA VAL A 228 7.00 -14.24 7.35
C VAL A 228 6.94 -13.25 6.20
N TYR A 229 5.96 -13.40 5.31
CA TYR A 229 5.65 -12.49 4.22
C TYR A 229 4.12 -12.29 4.16
N ILE A 230 3.63 -11.18 4.70
CA ILE A 230 2.21 -10.86 4.70
C ILE A 230 2.03 -9.43 4.21
N ILE A 231 1.26 -9.25 3.14
CA ILE A 231 0.82 -7.94 2.69
C ILE A 231 -0.55 -7.66 3.27
N ASN A 232 -0.68 -6.55 3.98
CA ASN A 232 -1.94 -6.01 4.46
C ASN A 232 -2.23 -4.73 3.69
N ASP A 233 -3.37 -4.71 3.01
CA ASP A 233 -3.86 -3.58 2.24
C ASP A 233 -5.20 -3.13 2.83
N THR A 234 -5.32 -1.83 3.15
CA THR A 234 -6.48 -1.30 3.85
C THR A 234 -7.09 -0.14 3.07
N LEU A 235 -8.31 -0.35 2.58
CA LEU A 235 -9.12 0.67 1.93
C LEU A 235 -9.75 1.61 2.95
N GLY A 236 -9.86 2.89 2.62
CA GLY A 236 -10.73 3.83 3.33
C GLY A 236 -12.21 3.47 3.14
N VAL A 237 -13.06 3.95 4.03
CA VAL A 237 -14.51 3.62 4.09
C VAL A 237 -15.27 3.91 2.79
N GLY A 238 -14.78 4.84 1.97
CA GLY A 238 -15.34 5.20 0.67
C GLY A 238 -15.00 4.24 -0.48
N LEU A 239 -14.19 3.21 -0.21
CA LEU A 239 -13.75 2.23 -1.20
C LEU A 239 -14.23 0.82 -0.80
N THR A 240 -14.41 -0.06 -1.78
CA THR A 240 -14.79 -1.46 -1.56
C THR A 240 -14.06 -2.34 -2.56
N PHE A 241 -13.43 -3.43 -2.10
CA PHE A 241 -12.85 -4.45 -2.98
C PHE A 241 -13.91 -5.10 -3.87
N THR A 242 -13.54 -5.48 -5.09
CA THR A 242 -14.47 -6.15 -6.01
C THR A 242 -14.58 -7.65 -5.71
N SER A 243 -13.49 -8.40 -5.87
CA SER A 243 -13.48 -9.86 -5.68
C SER A 243 -12.06 -10.39 -5.47
N LEU A 244 -11.93 -11.53 -4.77
CA LEU A 244 -10.69 -12.29 -4.70
C LEU A 244 -10.24 -12.81 -6.08
N SER A 245 -11.19 -13.09 -6.98
CA SER A 245 -10.88 -13.53 -8.35
C SER A 245 -10.26 -12.44 -9.23
N ASP A 246 -10.41 -11.16 -8.85
CA ASP A 246 -9.80 -10.03 -9.55
C ASP A 246 -8.32 -9.78 -9.15
N ILE A 247 -7.81 -10.55 -8.19
CA ILE A 247 -6.42 -10.44 -7.74
C ILE A 247 -5.54 -11.26 -8.68
N THR A 248 -4.47 -10.63 -9.17
CA THR A 248 -3.39 -11.29 -9.92
C THR A 248 -2.10 -11.13 -9.15
N ILE A 249 -1.34 -12.21 -8.99
CA ILE A 249 -0.02 -12.22 -8.39
C ILE A 249 0.97 -12.77 -9.40
N THR A 250 2.10 -12.08 -9.57
CA THR A 250 3.22 -12.51 -10.42
C THR A 250 4.47 -12.62 -9.54
N ASP A 251 5.03 -13.83 -9.49
CA ASP A 251 6.27 -14.20 -8.80
C ASP A 251 7.21 -14.87 -9.81
N GLY A 252 7.88 -14.05 -10.62
CA GLY A 252 8.52 -14.49 -11.87
C GLY A 252 7.47 -14.76 -12.95
N ASP A 253 6.62 -15.76 -12.74
CA ASP A 253 5.46 -16.08 -13.57
C ASP A 253 4.15 -15.67 -12.89
N THR A 254 3.08 -15.54 -13.69
CA THR A 254 1.73 -15.28 -13.15
C THR A 254 1.17 -16.54 -12.50
N LEU A 255 0.78 -16.44 -11.24
CA LEU A 255 0.23 -17.52 -10.46
C LEU A 255 -1.23 -17.81 -10.82
N ASN A 256 -1.63 -19.08 -10.78
CA ASN A 256 -3.01 -19.50 -10.98
C ASN A 256 -3.86 -19.16 -9.75
N ASN A 257 -4.84 -18.27 -9.90
CA ASN A 257 -5.75 -17.86 -8.84
C ASN A 257 -7.03 -18.73 -8.83
N SER A 258 -7.28 -19.41 -7.72
CA SER A 258 -8.53 -20.10 -7.44
C SER A 258 -9.18 -19.49 -6.20
N ASN A 259 -9.95 -18.42 -6.41
CA ASN A 259 -10.67 -17.68 -5.37
C ASN A 259 -9.80 -17.33 -4.13
N GLY A 260 -8.66 -16.74 -4.37
CA GLY A 260 -7.72 -16.32 -3.32
C GLY A 260 -6.67 -17.35 -2.93
N THR A 261 -6.62 -18.50 -3.58
CA THR A 261 -5.50 -19.45 -3.48
C THR A 261 -4.66 -19.37 -4.75
N PHE A 262 -3.38 -19.00 -4.60
CA PHE A 262 -2.46 -18.75 -5.71
C PHE A 262 -1.44 -19.87 -5.81
N LYS A 263 -1.38 -20.53 -6.95
CA LYS A 263 -0.50 -21.68 -7.19
C LYS A 263 0.46 -21.42 -8.35
N ASP A 264 1.68 -21.97 -8.21
CA ASP A 264 2.64 -22.04 -9.28
C ASP A 264 2.26 -23.08 -10.35
N SER A 265 3.05 -23.19 -11.40
CA SER A 265 2.87 -24.19 -12.48
C SER A 265 3.03 -25.64 -12.01
N SER A 266 3.69 -25.87 -10.87
CA SER A 266 3.86 -27.18 -10.24
C SER A 266 2.72 -27.55 -9.29
N GLY A 267 1.75 -26.63 -9.07
CA GLY A 267 0.60 -26.83 -8.20
C GLY A 267 0.85 -26.49 -6.73
N ASN A 268 2.03 -25.98 -6.36
CA ASN A 268 2.32 -25.55 -5.00
C ASN A 268 1.55 -24.26 -4.67
N THR A 269 1.03 -24.16 -3.46
CA THR A 269 0.40 -22.93 -2.98
C THR A 269 1.49 -21.92 -2.57
N VAL A 270 1.66 -20.88 -3.39
CA VAL A 270 2.63 -19.80 -3.19
C VAL A 270 2.05 -18.71 -2.27
N ALA A 271 0.75 -18.40 -2.41
CA ALA A 271 0.09 -17.41 -1.58
C ALA A 271 -1.38 -17.73 -1.34
N THR A 272 -1.94 -17.16 -0.28
CA THR A 272 -3.38 -17.13 -0.02
C THR A 272 -3.82 -15.70 0.26
N ALA A 273 -5.01 -15.31 -0.21
CA ALA A 273 -5.60 -14.01 0.03
C ALA A 273 -6.97 -14.13 0.71
N SER A 274 -7.29 -13.15 1.55
CA SER A 274 -8.61 -13.00 2.16
C SER A 274 -9.01 -11.53 2.20
N ILE A 275 -10.31 -11.26 2.05
CA ILE A 275 -10.88 -9.92 2.21
C ILE A 275 -11.82 -9.96 3.40
N SER A 276 -11.65 -9.04 4.34
CA SER A 276 -12.52 -8.84 5.50
C SER A 276 -12.81 -7.34 5.65
N GLY A 277 -14.02 -6.92 5.28
CA GLY A 277 -14.39 -5.50 5.22
C GLY A 277 -13.46 -4.72 4.27
N GLN A 278 -12.81 -3.68 4.79
CA GLN A 278 -11.84 -2.86 4.08
C GLN A 278 -10.42 -3.43 4.05
N LYS A 279 -10.18 -4.63 4.56
CA LYS A 279 -8.83 -5.20 4.64
C LYS A 279 -8.67 -6.40 3.70
N LEU A 280 -7.69 -6.32 2.81
CA LEU A 280 -7.13 -7.43 2.04
C LEU A 280 -5.85 -7.89 2.74
N THR A 281 -5.77 -9.17 3.05
CA THR A 281 -4.56 -9.81 3.58
C THR A 281 -4.09 -10.87 2.59
N ILE A 282 -2.82 -10.77 2.18
CA ILE A 282 -2.16 -11.76 1.31
C ILE A 282 -1.00 -12.37 2.09
N THR A 283 -1.07 -13.67 2.36
CA THR A 283 -0.04 -14.43 3.07
C THR A 283 0.71 -15.30 2.07
N PHE A 284 2.02 -15.12 1.97
CA PHE A 284 2.88 -15.91 1.09
C PHE A 284 3.53 -17.06 1.85
N ASN A 285 3.74 -18.17 1.15
CA ASN A 285 4.50 -19.30 1.65
C ASN A 285 5.99 -19.11 1.31
N PRO A 286 6.86 -18.85 2.29
CA PRO A 286 8.27 -18.54 2.04
C PRO A 286 9.06 -19.68 1.39
N ASN A 287 8.50 -20.89 1.33
CA ASN A 287 9.16 -22.04 0.69
C ASN A 287 8.94 -22.08 -0.82
N TYR A 288 7.94 -21.36 -1.34
CA TYR A 288 7.53 -21.37 -2.74
C TYR A 288 7.58 -20.01 -3.41
N VAL A 289 7.97 -18.96 -2.69
CA VAL A 289 8.26 -17.66 -3.30
C VAL A 289 9.60 -17.72 -4.01
N ASN A 290 9.61 -17.46 -5.32
CA ASN A 290 10.79 -17.60 -6.19
C ASN A 290 11.51 -16.28 -6.43
N SER A 291 10.79 -15.16 -6.37
CA SER A 291 11.30 -13.82 -6.68
C SER A 291 11.49 -12.96 -5.43
N THR A 292 12.51 -12.11 -5.43
CA THR A 292 12.68 -11.09 -4.41
C THR A 292 11.67 -9.95 -4.54
N ALA A 293 11.10 -9.74 -5.74
CA ALA A 293 10.08 -8.73 -6.01
C ALA A 293 8.84 -9.40 -6.61
N VAL A 294 7.70 -9.25 -5.93
CA VAL A 294 6.41 -9.78 -6.35
C VAL A 294 5.49 -8.65 -6.76
N SER A 295 4.84 -8.78 -7.91
CA SER A 295 3.85 -7.84 -8.40
C SER A 295 2.44 -8.35 -8.14
N ILE A 296 1.57 -7.45 -7.64
CA ILE A 296 0.18 -7.77 -7.31
C ILE A 296 -0.71 -6.71 -7.94
N SER A 297 -1.81 -7.15 -8.56
CA SER A 297 -2.87 -6.25 -8.98
C SER A 297 -4.21 -6.73 -8.46
N TYR A 298 -5.11 -5.78 -8.19
CA TYR A 298 -6.48 -6.05 -7.79
C TYR A 298 -7.37 -4.85 -8.16
N LYS A 299 -8.67 -4.97 -7.94
CA LYS A 299 -9.66 -3.94 -8.27
C LYS A 299 -10.49 -3.53 -7.06
N ALA A 300 -10.89 -2.25 -7.03
CA ALA A 300 -11.85 -1.71 -6.08
C ALA A 300 -12.84 -0.78 -6.79
N LYS A 301 -13.87 -0.32 -6.05
CA LYS A 301 -14.85 0.68 -6.49
C LYS A 301 -15.07 1.69 -5.39
N LEU A 302 -15.43 2.92 -5.77
CA LEU A 302 -16.00 3.88 -4.84
C LEU A 302 -17.41 3.42 -4.46
N ASN A 303 -17.77 3.62 -3.20
CA ASN A 303 -19.12 3.36 -2.67
C ASN A 303 -19.79 4.67 -2.25
N THR A 304 -21.01 4.59 -1.72
CA THR A 304 -21.80 5.76 -1.32
C THR A 304 -21.22 6.56 -0.15
N SER A 305 -20.28 5.97 0.62
CA SER A 305 -19.55 6.64 1.69
C SER A 305 -18.29 7.37 1.20
N ALA A 306 -18.07 7.43 -0.12
CA ALA A 306 -16.91 8.10 -0.70
C ALA A 306 -16.85 9.57 -0.29
N VAL A 307 -15.68 9.99 0.19
CA VAL A 307 -15.36 11.38 0.53
C VAL A 307 -15.09 12.15 -0.74
N LEU A 308 -15.83 13.26 -0.93
CA LEU A 308 -15.67 14.13 -2.09
C LEU A 308 -14.53 15.15 -1.86
N GLY A 309 -14.00 15.68 -2.95
CA GLY A 309 -13.05 16.77 -2.95
C GLY A 309 -11.63 16.38 -2.60
N THR A 310 -10.89 17.31 -1.99
CA THR A 310 -9.43 17.25 -1.82
C THR A 310 -8.95 16.29 -0.73
N VAL A 311 -9.80 15.85 0.19
CA VAL A 311 -9.45 14.86 1.21
C VAL A 311 -9.23 13.50 0.57
N GLY A 312 -10.10 13.10 -0.35
CA GLY A 312 -10.01 11.87 -1.11
C GLY A 312 -10.24 10.61 -0.28
N ASN A 313 -10.11 9.47 -0.94
CA ASN A 313 -10.33 8.13 -0.39
C ASN A 313 -8.99 7.38 -0.40
N LEU A 314 -8.45 7.16 0.78
CA LEU A 314 -7.11 6.60 0.97
C LEU A 314 -7.13 5.08 0.80
N ASN A 315 -6.01 4.55 0.33
CA ASN A 315 -5.75 3.12 0.29
C ASN A 315 -4.28 2.86 0.64
N SER A 316 -4.03 2.12 1.71
CA SER A 316 -2.71 1.98 2.32
C SER A 316 -2.27 0.52 2.38
N ALA A 317 -1.04 0.24 2.01
CA ALA A 317 -0.44 -1.09 2.07
C ALA A 317 0.81 -1.11 2.95
N VAL A 318 0.99 -2.20 3.69
CA VAL A 318 2.20 -2.52 4.45
C VAL A 318 2.60 -3.97 4.18
N LEU A 319 3.91 -4.25 4.22
CA LEU A 319 4.45 -5.60 4.25
C LEU A 319 4.84 -5.94 5.69
N THR A 320 4.25 -7.00 6.25
CA THR A 320 4.63 -7.61 7.52
C THR A 320 5.65 -8.72 7.25
N TYR A 321 6.75 -8.71 7.96
CA TYR A 321 7.84 -9.68 7.78
C TYR A 321 8.51 -9.98 9.13
N SER A 322 9.24 -11.10 9.21
CA SER A 322 10.08 -11.38 10.38
C SER A 322 11.35 -10.52 10.31
N ASN A 323 11.59 -9.71 11.32
CA ASN A 323 12.86 -8.99 11.52
C ASN A 323 13.84 -9.76 12.42
N ASP A 324 13.40 -10.85 13.02
CA ASP A 324 14.24 -11.79 13.77
C ASP A 324 14.08 -13.21 13.17
N PRO A 325 14.96 -13.61 12.23
CA PRO A 325 14.84 -14.88 11.53
C PRO A 325 15.09 -16.10 12.46
N TYR A 326 15.57 -15.91 13.68
CA TYR A 326 15.89 -16.96 14.65
C TYR A 326 14.98 -16.96 15.88
N GLY A 327 14.09 -15.97 16.00
CA GLY A 327 13.09 -15.84 17.05
C GLY A 327 11.66 -15.90 16.50
N THR A 328 10.74 -15.13 17.11
CA THR A 328 9.32 -15.08 16.72
C THR A 328 8.86 -13.68 16.36
N GLY A 329 9.76 -12.69 16.38
CA GLY A 329 9.46 -11.28 16.13
C GLY A 329 9.05 -11.04 14.69
N THR A 330 8.08 -10.14 14.51
CA THR A 330 7.68 -9.59 13.21
C THR A 330 7.57 -8.08 13.30
N THR A 331 7.79 -7.40 12.19
CA THR A 331 7.62 -5.96 12.04
C THR A 331 6.95 -5.63 10.71
N THR A 332 6.69 -4.36 10.44
CA THR A 332 6.09 -3.90 9.18
C THR A 332 6.96 -2.84 8.52
N THR A 333 6.88 -2.77 7.19
CA THR A 333 7.40 -1.61 6.46
C THR A 333 6.60 -0.36 6.81
N SER A 334 7.15 0.81 6.49
CA SER A 334 6.33 2.02 6.43
C SER A 334 5.16 1.83 5.46
N ALA A 335 4.02 2.44 5.78
CA ALA A 335 2.83 2.34 4.95
C ALA A 335 3.01 3.14 3.65
N PHE A 336 2.65 2.52 2.52
CA PHE A 336 2.56 3.22 1.25
C PHE A 336 1.10 3.49 0.91
N THR A 337 0.73 4.76 0.71
CA THR A 337 -0.65 5.19 0.54
C THR A 337 -0.89 5.81 -0.83
N THR A 338 -2.01 5.46 -1.45
CA THR A 338 -2.54 6.09 -2.66
C THR A 338 -3.87 6.75 -2.35
N THR A 339 -4.25 7.77 -3.15
CA THR A 339 -5.49 8.53 -2.93
C THR A 339 -6.34 8.53 -4.19
N VAL A 340 -7.62 8.17 -4.03
CA VAL A 340 -8.64 8.30 -5.06
C VAL A 340 -9.51 9.50 -4.77
N TYR A 341 -9.55 10.44 -5.71
CA TYR A 341 -10.43 11.60 -5.64
C TYR A 341 -11.74 11.34 -6.38
N THR A 342 -12.81 11.95 -5.88
CA THR A 342 -14.11 12.01 -6.56
C THR A 342 -14.80 13.31 -6.17
N TYR A 343 -15.70 13.77 -7.00
CA TYR A 343 -16.32 15.10 -6.85
C TYR A 343 -17.84 14.99 -6.96
N GLY A 344 -18.52 16.09 -6.71
CA GLY A 344 -19.95 16.24 -6.95
C GLY A 344 -20.26 17.45 -7.82
N ILE A 345 -21.47 17.45 -8.36
CA ILE A 345 -22.08 18.63 -9.03
C ILE A 345 -23.26 19.04 -8.19
N GLU A 346 -23.26 20.28 -7.70
CA GLU A 346 -24.39 20.93 -7.04
C GLU A 346 -25.00 21.94 -8.03
N LEU A 347 -26.24 21.72 -8.43
CA LEU A 347 -26.95 22.59 -9.38
C LEU A 347 -28.04 23.35 -8.63
N LEU A 348 -28.04 24.66 -8.76
CA LEU A 348 -29.08 25.55 -8.24
C LEU A 348 -29.93 26.08 -9.41
N ALA A 349 -31.21 25.68 -9.46
CA ALA A 349 -32.17 26.19 -10.43
C ALA A 349 -33.03 27.32 -9.83
N TYR A 350 -33.15 28.45 -10.52
CA TYR A 350 -33.93 29.60 -10.07
C TYR A 350 -34.55 30.35 -11.24
N ASP A 351 -35.59 31.14 -10.95
CA ASP A 351 -36.24 32.03 -11.93
C ASP A 351 -35.27 33.12 -12.38
N LYS A 352 -35.01 33.20 -13.67
CA LYS A 352 -34.10 34.19 -14.27
C LYS A 352 -34.49 35.64 -13.96
N SER A 353 -35.80 35.90 -13.81
CA SER A 353 -36.34 37.26 -13.52
C SER A 353 -36.39 37.57 -12.02
N ASN A 354 -36.37 36.54 -11.16
CA ASN A 354 -36.39 36.67 -9.70
C ASN A 354 -35.56 35.54 -9.06
N THR A 355 -34.31 35.82 -8.79
CA THR A 355 -33.34 34.86 -8.28
C THR A 355 -33.70 34.28 -6.90
N SER A 356 -34.61 34.91 -6.14
CA SER A 356 -35.12 34.41 -4.88
C SER A 356 -36.10 33.25 -5.08
N THR A 357 -36.76 33.15 -6.25
CA THR A 357 -37.68 32.06 -6.57
C THR A 357 -36.90 30.81 -7.01
N LYS A 358 -36.88 29.80 -6.15
CA LYS A 358 -36.22 28.52 -6.38
C LYS A 358 -37.13 27.57 -7.13
N LEU A 359 -36.56 26.72 -8.00
CA LEU A 359 -37.29 25.88 -8.94
C LEU A 359 -37.17 24.38 -8.57
N PRO A 360 -38.14 23.80 -7.83
CA PRO A 360 -38.15 22.41 -7.47
C PRO A 360 -38.66 21.50 -8.60
N GLY A 361 -38.28 20.21 -8.54
CA GLY A 361 -38.83 19.14 -9.36
C GLY A 361 -38.36 19.18 -10.83
N ALA A 362 -37.36 19.96 -11.15
CA ALA A 362 -36.70 19.90 -12.45
C ALA A 362 -35.68 18.75 -12.51
N TYR A 363 -35.54 18.13 -13.70
CA TYR A 363 -34.56 17.06 -13.95
C TYR A 363 -33.51 17.52 -14.93
N TYR A 364 -32.25 17.25 -14.58
CA TYR A 364 -31.07 17.58 -15.36
C TYR A 364 -30.24 16.30 -15.56
N ASP A 365 -30.18 15.80 -16.77
CA ASP A 365 -29.32 14.68 -17.12
C ASP A 365 -27.89 15.18 -17.36
N VAL A 366 -26.90 14.47 -16.76
CA VAL A 366 -25.50 14.78 -16.85
C VAL A 366 -24.81 13.74 -17.72
N TYR A 367 -24.02 14.19 -18.69
CA TYR A 367 -23.32 13.37 -19.67
C TYR A 367 -21.82 13.65 -19.63
N SER A 368 -21.01 12.63 -19.91
CA SER A 368 -19.55 12.76 -20.02
C SER A 368 -19.06 13.06 -21.44
N ASP A 369 -19.98 13.19 -22.41
CA ASP A 369 -19.65 13.49 -23.81
C ASP A 369 -20.56 14.59 -24.38
N SER A 370 -20.03 15.36 -25.35
CA SER A 370 -20.76 16.44 -26.00
C SER A 370 -21.91 15.97 -26.88
N GLY A 371 -21.88 14.70 -27.30
CA GLY A 371 -22.94 14.07 -28.09
C GLY A 371 -24.14 13.64 -27.24
N LEU A 372 -24.09 13.78 -25.92
CA LEU A 372 -25.12 13.40 -24.94
C LEU A 372 -25.52 11.93 -25.04
N THR A 373 -24.55 11.05 -25.29
CA THR A 373 -24.76 9.60 -25.43
C THR A 373 -24.37 8.83 -24.18
N LYS A 374 -23.40 9.36 -23.39
CA LYS A 374 -22.84 8.72 -22.19
C LYS A 374 -23.38 9.39 -20.94
N LYS A 375 -24.58 9.00 -20.54
CA LYS A 375 -25.21 9.50 -19.30
C LYS A 375 -24.49 9.00 -18.06
N VAL A 376 -24.12 9.93 -17.17
CA VAL A 376 -23.45 9.69 -15.89
C VAL A 376 -24.46 9.64 -14.74
N GLY A 377 -25.49 10.49 -14.80
CA GLY A 377 -26.52 10.52 -13.77
C GLY A 377 -27.60 11.58 -14.06
N THR A 378 -28.53 11.72 -13.12
CA THR A 378 -29.58 12.75 -13.16
C THR A 378 -29.57 13.55 -11.87
N ILE A 379 -29.63 14.86 -11.99
CA ILE A 379 -29.84 15.80 -10.89
C ILE A 379 -31.32 16.12 -10.84
N THR A 380 -31.95 15.99 -9.66
CA THR A 380 -33.34 16.41 -9.40
C THR A 380 -33.31 17.54 -8.38
N THR A 381 -33.94 18.67 -8.68
CA THR A 381 -33.97 19.81 -7.75
C THR A 381 -34.99 19.62 -6.63
N GLY A 382 -34.57 19.87 -5.39
CA GLY A 382 -35.41 19.90 -4.20
C GLY A 382 -36.22 21.18 -4.03
N SER A 383 -36.90 21.32 -2.90
CA SER A 383 -37.73 22.52 -2.57
C SER A 383 -36.95 23.81 -2.55
N ASP A 384 -35.65 23.75 -2.29
CA ASP A 384 -34.68 24.85 -2.29
C ASP A 384 -34.10 25.15 -3.69
N GLY A 385 -34.54 24.43 -4.73
CA GLY A 385 -34.02 24.53 -6.09
C GLY A 385 -32.65 23.87 -6.27
N ILE A 386 -32.08 23.24 -5.23
CA ILE A 386 -30.79 22.57 -5.29
C ILE A 386 -30.96 21.10 -5.63
N GLY A 387 -30.13 20.60 -6.52
CA GLY A 387 -29.97 19.19 -6.82
C GLY A 387 -28.51 18.79 -6.85
N ILE A 388 -28.19 17.55 -6.46
CA ILE A 388 -26.82 17.07 -6.29
C ILE A 388 -26.62 15.78 -7.07
N LEU A 389 -25.50 15.71 -7.80
CA LEU A 389 -24.91 14.47 -8.32
C LEU A 389 -23.58 14.24 -7.64
N ARG A 390 -23.44 13.11 -6.95
CA ARG A 390 -22.21 12.71 -6.26
C ARG A 390 -21.42 11.69 -7.09
N GLY A 391 -20.10 11.67 -6.90
CA GLY A 391 -19.25 10.61 -7.40
C GLY A 391 -18.93 10.74 -8.89
N VAL A 392 -18.47 11.88 -9.32
CA VAL A 392 -17.95 12.12 -10.67
C VAL A 392 -16.43 12.31 -10.64
N ALA A 393 -15.74 11.83 -11.68
CA ALA A 393 -14.31 12.02 -11.85
C ALA A 393 -13.98 13.44 -12.34
N GLU A 394 -12.71 13.80 -12.36
CA GLU A 394 -12.26 14.95 -13.14
C GLU A 394 -12.60 14.76 -14.62
N GLY A 395 -13.04 15.83 -15.26
CA GLY A 395 -13.44 15.77 -16.64
C GLY A 395 -14.35 16.91 -17.08
N THR A 396 -14.82 16.81 -18.31
CA THR A 396 -15.82 17.72 -18.84
C THR A 396 -17.17 17.02 -18.91
N TYR A 397 -18.18 17.67 -18.36
CA TYR A 397 -19.55 17.17 -18.31
C TYR A 397 -20.49 18.13 -19.02
N TYR A 398 -21.62 17.61 -19.51
CA TYR A 398 -22.64 18.33 -20.23
C TYR A 398 -23.97 18.08 -19.52
N ILE A 399 -24.59 19.15 -19.01
CA ILE A 399 -25.82 19.10 -18.24
C ILE A 399 -26.97 19.54 -19.13
N LYS A 400 -27.98 18.69 -19.33
CA LYS A 400 -29.16 18.97 -20.13
C LYS A 400 -30.40 18.92 -19.26
N ASN A 401 -31.22 19.98 -19.27
CA ASN A 401 -32.53 19.99 -18.65
C ASN A 401 -33.48 19.07 -19.45
N THR A 402 -34.01 18.02 -18.84
CA THR A 402 -34.91 17.05 -19.48
C THR A 402 -36.33 17.13 -18.97
N LYS A 403 -36.55 17.80 -17.82
CA LYS A 403 -37.90 18.13 -17.32
C LYS A 403 -37.82 19.49 -16.58
N ALA A 404 -38.64 20.43 -17.01
CA ALA A 404 -38.73 21.73 -16.34
C ALA A 404 -39.61 21.66 -15.07
N THR A 405 -39.46 22.60 -14.18
CA THR A 405 -40.41 22.92 -13.12
C THR A 405 -41.73 23.40 -13.77
N THR A 406 -42.87 23.04 -13.17
CA THR A 406 -44.21 23.42 -13.66
C THR A 406 -44.32 24.94 -13.80
N GLY A 407 -44.70 25.46 -14.98
CA GLY A 407 -44.82 26.88 -15.30
C GLY A 407 -43.52 27.53 -15.81
N TYR A 408 -42.46 26.73 -16.05
CA TYR A 408 -41.21 27.15 -16.60
C TYR A 408 -40.83 26.40 -17.87
N GLU A 409 -40.02 27.01 -18.70
CA GLU A 409 -39.47 26.38 -19.91
C GLU A 409 -38.33 25.45 -19.57
N LEU A 410 -37.91 24.57 -20.48
CA LEU A 410 -36.64 23.88 -20.36
C LEU A 410 -35.51 24.88 -20.32
N ALA A 411 -34.61 24.81 -19.35
CA ALA A 411 -33.58 25.82 -19.05
C ALA A 411 -32.69 26.15 -20.25
N THR A 412 -32.41 25.18 -21.11
CA THR A 412 -31.64 25.35 -22.32
C THR A 412 -32.06 24.34 -23.37
N THR A 413 -32.07 24.73 -24.63
CA THR A 413 -32.18 23.81 -25.78
C THR A 413 -30.85 23.09 -26.05
N THR A 414 -29.74 23.61 -25.54
CA THR A 414 -28.40 23.09 -25.63
C THR A 414 -27.90 22.69 -24.22
N SER A 415 -26.95 21.77 -24.15
CA SER A 415 -26.35 21.39 -22.89
C SER A 415 -25.41 22.44 -22.31
N MET A 416 -25.41 22.60 -20.99
CA MET A 416 -24.43 23.42 -20.27
C MET A 416 -23.13 22.61 -20.05
N LYS A 417 -22.00 23.17 -20.48
CA LYS A 417 -20.67 22.55 -20.30
C LYS A 417 -20.09 22.92 -18.94
N VAL A 418 -19.69 21.91 -18.18
CA VAL A 418 -19.03 22.03 -16.86
C VAL A 418 -17.70 21.29 -16.88
N LYS A 419 -16.61 21.94 -16.43
CA LYS A 419 -15.30 21.30 -16.31
C LYS A 419 -14.96 21.14 -14.85
N ILE A 420 -14.80 19.87 -14.41
CA ILE A 420 -14.34 19.51 -13.08
C ILE A 420 -12.85 19.28 -13.12
N THR A 421 -12.10 19.94 -12.26
CA THR A 421 -10.65 19.80 -12.10
C THR A 421 -10.32 19.58 -10.63
N GLY A 422 -9.21 18.88 -10.33
CA GLY A 422 -8.77 18.58 -8.96
C GLY A 422 -8.50 19.81 -8.09
N SER A 423 -8.30 20.95 -8.73
CA SER A 423 -8.19 22.25 -8.09
C SER A 423 -9.54 22.95 -7.90
N VAL A 424 -10.63 22.24 -7.60
CA VAL A 424 -11.84 22.87 -7.05
C VAL A 424 -11.45 23.46 -5.69
N ALA A 425 -10.57 24.45 -5.81
CA ALA A 425 -10.05 25.22 -4.71
C ALA A 425 -11.22 25.90 -3.99
N GLY A 426 -11.36 25.60 -2.72
CA GLY A 426 -12.17 26.39 -1.81
C GLY A 426 -13.49 25.79 -1.36
N THR A 427 -13.91 24.58 -1.80
CA THR A 427 -15.05 23.92 -1.18
C THR A 427 -14.55 22.67 -0.42
N THR A 428 -14.52 22.74 0.90
CA THR A 428 -14.36 21.60 1.80
C THR A 428 -15.36 20.47 1.51
N GLU A 429 -16.41 20.75 0.74
CA GLU A 429 -17.50 19.83 0.42
C GLU A 429 -17.29 19.05 -0.89
N GLY A 430 -16.33 19.45 -1.74
CA GLY A 430 -16.01 18.75 -2.99
C GLY A 430 -17.06 18.85 -4.10
N TYR A 431 -18.00 19.81 -4.00
CA TYR A 431 -19.01 20.06 -5.03
C TYR A 431 -18.61 21.16 -5.98
N TYR A 432 -18.82 20.91 -7.27
CA TYR A 432 -18.76 21.94 -8.30
C TYR A 432 -20.13 22.61 -8.42
N LYS A 433 -20.20 23.90 -8.07
CA LYS A 433 -21.47 24.66 -8.05
C LYS A 433 -21.82 25.19 -9.43
N VAL A 434 -23.04 24.93 -9.86
CA VAL A 434 -23.60 25.30 -11.16
C VAL A 434 -24.90 26.08 -10.95
N GLU A 435 -25.02 27.24 -11.54
CA GLU A 435 -26.24 28.03 -11.54
C GLU A 435 -27.03 27.82 -12.85
N MET A 436 -28.34 27.62 -12.73
CA MET A 436 -29.23 27.36 -13.83
C MET A 436 -30.40 28.35 -13.79
N PRO A 437 -30.27 29.55 -14.39
CA PRO A 437 -31.37 30.48 -14.53
C PRO A 437 -32.36 29.98 -15.57
N VAL A 438 -33.64 29.91 -15.22
CA VAL A 438 -34.71 29.37 -16.07
C VAL A 438 -35.76 30.44 -16.34
N THR A 439 -36.23 30.51 -17.57
CA THR A 439 -37.29 31.46 -18.00
C THR A 439 -38.66 30.88 -17.66
N LYS A 440 -39.54 31.70 -17.14
CA LYS A 440 -40.94 31.34 -16.93
C LYS A 440 -41.62 31.16 -18.28
N SER A 441 -42.47 30.10 -18.41
CA SER A 441 -43.24 29.87 -19.60
C SER A 441 -44.19 31.07 -19.84
N PRO A 442 -44.33 31.56 -21.09
CA PRO A 442 -45.28 32.59 -21.36
C PRO A 442 -46.68 32.07 -21.02
N SER A 443 -47.48 32.88 -20.30
CA SER A 443 -48.90 32.56 -20.12
C SER A 443 -49.57 32.73 -21.48
N LEU A 444 -50.17 31.64 -21.98
CA LEU A 444 -50.99 31.78 -23.14
C LEU A 444 -52.10 32.82 -22.85
N PRO A 445 -52.34 33.79 -23.77
CA PRO A 445 -53.48 34.66 -23.61
C PRO A 445 -54.74 33.84 -23.45
N TYR A 446 -55.58 34.17 -22.48
CA TYR A 446 -56.84 33.50 -22.25
C TYR A 446 -57.80 33.81 -23.42
N THR A 447 -57.60 33.11 -24.57
CA THR A 447 -58.37 33.33 -25.80
C THR A 447 -59.82 32.81 -25.67
N GLY A 448 -60.21 32.22 -24.55
CA GLY A 448 -61.56 31.74 -24.23
C GLY A 448 -62.34 32.68 -23.29
N GLY A 449 -61.86 33.91 -23.06
CA GLY A 449 -62.52 34.88 -22.19
C GLY A 449 -63.79 35.51 -22.82
N VAL A 450 -64.35 36.45 -22.12
CA VAL A 450 -65.63 37.18 -22.36
C VAL A 450 -65.99 37.48 -23.83
N GLY A 451 -64.95 37.63 -24.69
CA GLY A 451 -65.15 37.85 -26.13
C GLY A 451 -65.86 36.72 -26.86
N THR A 452 -65.47 35.46 -26.62
CA THR A 452 -66.11 34.27 -27.29
C THR A 452 -67.54 34.10 -26.84
N ILE A 453 -67.85 34.38 -25.61
CA ILE A 453 -69.25 34.34 -25.08
C ILE A 453 -70.07 35.45 -25.75
N ILE A 454 -69.55 36.66 -25.86
CA ILE A 454 -70.24 37.78 -26.52
C ILE A 454 -70.52 37.47 -28.00
N TYR A 455 -69.55 36.97 -28.74
CA TYR A 455 -69.75 36.59 -30.14
C TYR A 455 -70.71 35.42 -30.32
N THR A 456 -70.70 34.44 -29.40
CA THR A 456 -71.66 33.34 -29.39
C THR A 456 -73.06 33.86 -29.12
N ILE A 457 -73.25 34.78 -28.19
CA ILE A 457 -74.57 35.38 -27.89
C ILE A 457 -75.05 36.21 -29.07
N ILE A 458 -74.20 37.07 -29.67
CA ILE A 458 -74.57 37.86 -30.86
C ILE A 458 -74.91 36.91 -32.00
N GLY A 459 -74.15 35.89 -32.28
CA GLY A 459 -74.43 34.89 -33.30
C GLY A 459 -75.79 34.19 -33.10
N MET A 460 -76.17 33.78 -31.87
CA MET A 460 -77.44 33.26 -31.56
C MET A 460 -78.55 34.22 -31.74
N ILE A 461 -78.43 35.49 -31.36
CA ILE A 461 -79.43 36.53 -31.58
C ILE A 461 -79.69 36.75 -33.07
N VAL A 462 -78.67 36.76 -33.91
CA VAL A 462 -78.76 36.91 -35.36
C VAL A 462 -79.49 35.75 -35.98
N ILE A 463 -79.18 34.46 -35.53
CA ILE A 463 -79.86 33.32 -36.02
C ILE A 463 -81.36 33.30 -35.61
N VAL A 464 -81.62 33.61 -34.35
CA VAL A 464 -83.03 33.71 -33.88
C VAL A 464 -83.83 34.81 -34.65
N SER A 465 -83.17 35.95 -34.83
CA SER A 465 -83.76 37.06 -35.59
C SER A 465 -84.05 36.69 -37.06
N ALA A 466 -83.17 35.94 -37.70
CA ALA A 466 -83.31 35.46 -39.06
C ALA A 466 -84.44 34.46 -39.17
N VAL A 467 -84.56 33.53 -38.22
CA VAL A 467 -85.66 32.49 -38.14
C VAL A 467 -87.01 33.21 -37.94
N VAL A 468 -87.06 34.14 -37.00
CA VAL A 468 -88.29 34.92 -36.77
C VAL A 468 -88.69 35.74 -38.00
N GLY A 469 -87.71 36.40 -38.58
CA GLY A 469 -87.95 37.19 -39.85
C GLY A 469 -88.42 36.28 -40.97
N PHE A 470 -87.85 35.10 -41.16
CA PHE A 470 -88.26 34.13 -42.17
C PHE A 470 -89.63 33.56 -41.89
N THR A 471 -89.99 33.29 -40.69
CA THR A 471 -91.29 32.79 -40.30
C THR A 471 -92.38 33.89 -40.49
N LEU A 472 -92.06 35.15 -40.14
CA LEU A 472 -93.01 36.26 -40.40
C LEU A 472 -93.15 36.52 -41.87
N TYR A 473 -92.09 36.43 -42.67
CA TYR A 473 -92.18 36.55 -44.14
C TYR A 473 -93.06 35.43 -44.74
N LYS A 474 -92.77 34.25 -44.37
CA LYS A 474 -93.58 33.07 -44.85
C LYS A 474 -95.04 33.13 -44.44
N ASN A 475 -95.37 33.66 -43.28
CA ASN A 475 -96.75 33.84 -42.83
C ASN A 475 -97.46 35.06 -43.57
N ARG A 476 -96.69 36.03 -43.99
CA ARG A 476 -97.22 37.13 -44.77
C ARG A 476 -97.58 36.77 -46.19
N ASP A 477 -96.89 35.78 -46.77
CA ASP A 477 -97.26 35.24 -48.09
C ASP A 477 -98.47 34.30 -48.04
N LYS A 478 -98.82 33.69 -46.92
CA LYS A 478 -100.03 32.91 -46.72
C LYS A 478 -101.29 33.78 -46.56
N GLY A 479 -101.13 35.07 -46.19
CA GLY A 479 -102.26 35.98 -46.02
C GLY A 479 -102.69 36.70 -47.31
N ARG A 480 -102.00 36.50 -48.47
CA ARG A 480 -102.32 37.12 -49.74
C ARG A 480 -103.00 36.18 -50.78
N GLY A 481 -103.42 35.02 -50.38
CA GLY A 481 -104.03 34.04 -51.29
C GLY A 481 -105.53 33.78 -51.05
N LEU A 482 -106.28 34.73 -50.48
CA LEU A 482 -107.76 34.63 -50.37
C LEU A 482 -108.37 36.00 -50.47
N SER A 483 -108.56 36.47 -51.67
CA SER A 483 -109.60 37.37 -52.12
C SER A 483 -109.80 37.29 -53.65
#